data_4ba541011986d2d4cb6f7a3ccac1febe
#
_entry.id   4ba541011986d2d4cb6f7a3ccac1febe
#
_cell.length_a   1.000
_cell.length_b   1.000
_cell.length_c   1.000
_cell.angle_alpha   90.00
_cell.angle_beta   90.00
_cell.angle_gamma   90.00
#
_symmetry.space_group_name_H-M   'P 1'
#
loop_
_entity.id
_entity.type
_entity.pdbx_description
1 polymer ?
#
loop_
_entity_poly.entity_id
_entity_poly.type
_entity_poly.pdbx_seq_one_letter_code
_entity_poly.pdbx_strand_id
1 'polypeptide(L)'
;MSVSHTITFKDVCFTKNDRPILQKISGTFAAKRITTLVGPSGAGKTTLLKLCNGLLTATAGDIVIGTQSISTIPPTTLRQKVGMALQAAPMINGTVYDNLCLPKKLHNDNLSEQEALRFLEDVHLPASLLHQQARDLSGGQRQRVSIARTLVNAPPILLLDEITSALDHTASLEIEQLITQLNTKYGVTIIWITHNLEQALHVGHDTWVMIDGQLIEAGPSSLLENPQQHATKQFLAGGIR
;
A
#
# COMPACT_ATOMS: atom_id res chain seq x y z
N MET A 1 -14.33 -22.55 -1.61
CA MET A 1 -13.70 -21.72 -2.66
C MET A 1 -12.92 -20.63 -1.96
N SER A 2 -11.59 -20.52 -2.14
CA SER A 2 -10.82 -19.43 -1.52
C SER A 2 -11.26 -18.12 -2.15
N VAL A 3 -11.64 -17.14 -1.32
CA VAL A 3 -11.99 -15.80 -1.78
C VAL A 3 -10.74 -15.20 -2.44
N SER A 4 -10.82 -14.88 -3.73
CA SER A 4 -9.73 -14.18 -4.41
C SER A 4 -9.65 -12.74 -3.90
N HIS A 5 -8.45 -12.28 -3.54
CA HIS A 5 -8.19 -10.91 -3.11
C HIS A 5 -7.53 -10.07 -4.22
N THR A 6 -7.93 -10.35 -5.48
CA THR A 6 -7.61 -9.48 -6.62
C THR A 6 -8.35 -8.15 -6.49
N ILE A 7 -7.74 -7.06 -6.98
CA ILE A 7 -8.45 -5.80 -7.17
C ILE A 7 -8.52 -5.53 -8.67
N THR A 8 -9.74 -5.46 -9.21
CA THR A 8 -9.99 -5.21 -10.62
C THR A 8 -10.62 -3.84 -10.82
N PHE A 9 -10.06 -3.06 -11.71
CA PHE A 9 -10.54 -1.75 -12.13
C PHE A 9 -11.23 -1.86 -13.48
N LYS A 10 -12.40 -1.25 -13.62
CA LYS A 10 -13.22 -1.25 -14.83
C LYS A 10 -13.54 0.19 -15.20
N ASP A 11 -12.79 0.78 -16.11
CA ASP A 11 -12.91 2.15 -16.60
C ASP A 11 -13.04 3.20 -15.49
N VAL A 12 -12.23 3.05 -14.45
CA VAL A 12 -12.28 3.89 -13.26
C VAL A 12 -11.81 5.30 -13.58
N CYS A 13 -12.67 6.28 -13.30
CA CYS A 13 -12.34 7.70 -13.39
C CYS A 13 -12.47 8.37 -12.03
N PHE A 14 -11.66 9.40 -11.82
CA PHE A 14 -11.79 10.27 -10.66
C PHE A 14 -11.51 11.73 -11.07
N THR A 15 -12.47 12.60 -10.79
CA THR A 15 -12.39 14.04 -11.04
C THR A 15 -12.49 14.79 -9.71
N LYS A 16 -11.66 15.80 -9.52
CA LYS A 16 -11.67 16.68 -8.34
C LYS A 16 -11.64 18.13 -8.80
N ASN A 17 -12.63 18.93 -8.37
CA ASN A 17 -12.77 20.34 -8.76
C ASN A 17 -12.65 20.52 -10.29
N ASP A 18 -13.44 19.76 -11.05
CA ASP A 18 -13.50 19.71 -12.52
C ASP A 18 -12.19 19.35 -13.23
N ARG A 19 -11.18 18.89 -12.46
CA ARG A 19 -9.91 18.40 -13.03
C ARG A 19 -9.91 16.87 -13.02
N PRO A 20 -9.74 16.20 -14.17
CA PRO A 20 -9.58 14.76 -14.22
C PRO A 20 -8.23 14.38 -13.60
N ILE A 21 -8.27 13.51 -12.57
CA ILE A 21 -7.09 12.97 -11.89
C ILE A 21 -6.80 11.56 -12.35
N LEU A 22 -7.85 10.75 -12.56
CA LEU A 22 -7.75 9.40 -13.13
C LEU A 22 -8.70 9.27 -14.30
N GLN A 23 -8.23 8.64 -15.38
CA GLN A 23 -8.93 8.57 -16.66
C GLN A 23 -8.99 7.12 -17.14
N LYS A 24 -10.16 6.48 -17.02
CA LYS A 24 -10.47 5.12 -17.52
C LYS A 24 -9.41 4.07 -17.15
N ILE A 25 -9.02 4.05 -15.88
CA ILE A 25 -8.09 3.02 -15.40
C ILE A 25 -8.79 1.67 -15.47
N SER A 26 -8.20 0.73 -16.24
CA SER A 26 -8.66 -0.65 -16.35
C SER A 26 -7.49 -1.61 -16.21
N GLY A 27 -7.63 -2.62 -15.35
CA GLY A 27 -6.57 -3.60 -15.06
C GLY A 27 -6.84 -4.34 -13.76
N THR A 28 -5.91 -5.23 -13.37
CA THR A 28 -6.08 -6.06 -12.18
C THR A 28 -4.77 -6.16 -11.40
N PHE A 29 -4.84 -5.91 -10.10
CA PHE A 29 -3.77 -6.30 -9.16
C PHE A 29 -4.00 -7.76 -8.77
N ALA A 30 -3.02 -8.60 -9.07
CA ALA A 30 -3.09 -10.03 -8.83
C ALA A 30 -3.03 -10.35 -7.33
N ALA A 31 -3.84 -11.31 -6.90
CA ALA A 31 -3.87 -11.74 -5.50
C ALA A 31 -2.53 -12.34 -5.07
N LYS A 32 -2.16 -12.10 -3.80
CA LYS A 32 -0.97 -12.65 -3.15
C LYS A 32 0.36 -12.25 -3.81
N ARG A 33 0.35 -11.20 -4.61
CA ARG A 33 1.53 -10.65 -5.29
C ARG A 33 1.81 -9.24 -4.79
N ILE A 34 3.04 -8.80 -4.98
CA ILE A 34 3.42 -7.40 -4.79
C ILE A 34 3.33 -6.73 -6.17
N THR A 35 2.43 -5.76 -6.32
CA THR A 35 2.37 -4.89 -7.49
C THR A 35 2.91 -3.53 -7.12
N THR A 36 3.96 -3.08 -7.82
CA THR A 36 4.49 -1.72 -7.64
C THR A 36 3.79 -0.74 -8.58
N LEU A 37 3.51 0.47 -8.08
CA LEU A 37 3.00 1.60 -8.86
C LEU A 37 4.09 2.63 -9.01
N VAL A 38 4.51 2.87 -10.23
CA VAL A 38 5.53 3.87 -10.57
C VAL A 38 4.99 4.92 -11.55
N GLY A 39 5.65 6.05 -11.64
CA GLY A 39 5.27 7.15 -12.52
C GLY A 39 5.61 8.51 -11.91
N PRO A 40 5.52 9.59 -12.67
CA PRO A 40 5.86 10.92 -12.20
C PRO A 40 4.99 11.39 -11.04
N SER A 41 5.43 12.45 -10.36
CA SER A 41 4.63 13.10 -9.33
C SER A 41 3.34 13.65 -9.96
N GLY A 42 2.21 13.50 -9.26
CA GLY A 42 0.92 13.92 -9.81
C GLY A 42 0.24 12.95 -10.78
N ALA A 43 0.84 11.81 -11.12
CA ALA A 43 0.24 10.79 -12.02
C ALA A 43 -1.03 10.11 -11.47
N GLY A 44 -1.47 10.44 -10.24
CA GLY A 44 -2.70 9.89 -9.66
C GLY A 44 -2.52 8.62 -8.82
N LYS A 45 -1.29 8.14 -8.58
CA LYS A 45 -0.99 6.89 -7.86
C LYS A 45 -1.63 6.84 -6.46
N THR A 46 -1.38 7.83 -5.61
CA THR A 46 -1.99 7.93 -4.27
C THR A 46 -3.53 8.03 -4.34
N THR A 47 -4.05 8.71 -5.37
CA THR A 47 -5.51 8.77 -5.61
C THR A 47 -6.07 7.38 -5.89
N LEU A 48 -5.40 6.60 -6.74
CA LEU A 48 -5.80 5.22 -7.04
C LEU A 48 -5.81 4.35 -5.77
N LEU A 49 -4.78 4.43 -4.93
CA LEU A 49 -4.77 3.71 -3.64
C LEU A 49 -5.94 4.13 -2.74
N LYS A 50 -6.21 5.43 -2.63
CA LYS A 50 -7.32 5.95 -1.81
C LYS A 50 -8.69 5.53 -2.31
N LEU A 51 -8.84 5.28 -3.59
CA LEU A 51 -10.07 4.67 -4.15
C LEU A 51 -10.19 3.21 -3.69
N CYS A 52 -9.10 2.42 -3.68
CA CYS A 52 -9.14 1.01 -3.30
C CYS A 52 -9.66 0.77 -1.88
N ASN A 53 -9.42 1.68 -0.93
CA ASN A 53 -9.86 1.53 0.46
C ASN A 53 -11.05 2.43 0.85
N GLY A 54 -11.70 3.06 -0.15
CA GLY A 54 -12.88 3.90 0.06
C GLY A 54 -12.62 5.20 0.84
N LEU A 55 -11.37 5.72 0.83
CA LEU A 55 -11.08 7.09 1.28
C LEU A 55 -11.51 8.13 0.24
N LEU A 56 -11.58 7.72 -1.01
CA LEU A 56 -12.17 8.46 -2.13
C LEU A 56 -13.19 7.56 -2.83
N THR A 57 -14.15 8.17 -3.53
CA THR A 57 -15.16 7.48 -4.35
C THR A 57 -14.91 7.79 -5.81
N ALA A 58 -14.86 6.78 -6.67
CA ALA A 58 -14.72 6.96 -8.10
C ALA A 58 -15.89 7.79 -8.68
N THR A 59 -15.60 8.67 -9.64
CA THR A 59 -16.64 9.46 -10.32
C THR A 59 -17.32 8.67 -11.45
N ALA A 60 -16.63 7.65 -11.98
CA ALA A 60 -17.19 6.69 -12.94
C ALA A 60 -16.37 5.38 -12.90
N GLY A 61 -16.91 4.32 -13.49
CA GLY A 61 -16.32 2.99 -13.47
C GLY A 61 -16.59 2.24 -12.17
N ASP A 62 -15.96 1.08 -12.00
CA ASP A 62 -16.12 0.24 -10.82
C ASP A 62 -14.80 -0.38 -10.37
N ILE A 63 -14.65 -0.56 -9.06
CA ILE A 63 -13.52 -1.26 -8.44
C ILE A 63 -14.09 -2.49 -7.75
N VAL A 64 -13.56 -3.66 -8.08
CA VAL A 64 -14.04 -4.96 -7.59
C VAL A 64 -12.94 -5.67 -6.81
N ILE A 65 -13.22 -6.12 -5.60
CA ILE A 65 -12.34 -7.01 -4.82
C ILE A 65 -12.89 -8.42 -4.91
N GLY A 66 -12.13 -9.32 -5.54
CA GLY A 66 -12.62 -10.67 -5.86
C GLY A 66 -13.82 -10.61 -6.81
N THR A 67 -15.02 -10.81 -6.26
CA THR A 67 -16.27 -10.74 -7.03
C THR A 67 -17.19 -9.59 -6.56
N GLN A 68 -16.79 -8.83 -5.55
CA GLN A 68 -17.64 -7.83 -4.91
C GLN A 68 -17.18 -6.41 -5.27
N SER A 69 -18.09 -5.57 -5.79
CA SER A 69 -17.82 -4.13 -5.96
C SER A 69 -17.61 -3.44 -4.62
N ILE A 70 -16.57 -2.61 -4.51
CA ILE A 70 -16.27 -1.87 -3.28
C ILE A 70 -17.38 -0.89 -2.89
N SER A 71 -18.17 -0.42 -3.86
CA SER A 71 -19.29 0.48 -3.62
C SER A 71 -20.41 -0.17 -2.78
N THR A 72 -20.46 -1.50 -2.74
CA THR A 72 -21.45 -2.28 -1.96
C THR A 72 -20.93 -2.69 -0.58
N ILE A 73 -19.64 -2.43 -0.28
CA ILE A 73 -19.02 -2.79 1.00
C ILE A 73 -19.09 -1.58 1.94
N PRO A 74 -19.59 -1.75 3.18
CA PRO A 74 -19.54 -0.67 4.18
C PRO A 74 -18.10 -0.16 4.35
N PRO A 75 -17.86 1.17 4.40
CA PRO A 75 -16.50 1.73 4.43
C PRO A 75 -15.61 1.21 5.57
N THR A 76 -16.18 0.95 6.74
CA THR A 76 -15.46 0.37 7.88
C THR A 76 -14.99 -1.04 7.59
N THR A 77 -15.86 -1.88 7.02
CA THR A 77 -15.55 -3.26 6.61
C THR A 77 -14.51 -3.27 5.48
N LEU A 78 -14.63 -2.35 4.51
CA LEU A 78 -13.65 -2.23 3.42
C LEU A 78 -12.25 -1.92 3.97
N ARG A 79 -12.13 -0.97 4.92
CA ARG A 79 -10.84 -0.59 5.51
C ARG A 79 -10.24 -1.65 6.44
N GLN A 80 -11.04 -2.59 6.95
CA GLN A 80 -10.51 -3.79 7.60
C GLN A 80 -9.89 -4.75 6.61
N LYS A 81 -10.49 -4.89 5.40
CA LYS A 81 -9.98 -5.78 4.34
C LYS A 81 -8.83 -5.16 3.54
N VAL A 82 -8.79 -3.84 3.43
CA VAL A 82 -7.80 -3.08 2.65
C VAL A 82 -7.09 -2.12 3.59
N GLY A 83 -6.03 -2.62 4.21
CA GLY A 83 -5.17 -1.83 5.09
C GLY A 83 -4.31 -0.85 4.29
N MET A 84 -3.96 0.29 4.88
CA MET A 84 -3.10 1.29 4.24
C MET A 84 -2.07 1.82 5.22
N ALA A 85 -0.79 1.72 4.83
CA ALA A 85 0.32 2.39 5.50
C ALA A 85 0.74 3.62 4.68
N LEU A 86 0.91 4.75 5.37
CA LEU A 86 1.19 6.05 4.77
C LEU A 86 2.67 6.43 4.92
N GLN A 87 3.16 7.25 4.02
CA GLN A 87 4.51 7.82 4.03
C GLN A 87 4.89 8.45 5.39
N ALA A 88 4.00 9.26 5.97
CA ALA A 88 4.27 9.98 7.20
C ALA A 88 4.26 9.12 8.47
N ALA A 89 3.80 7.87 8.40
CA ALA A 89 3.65 6.96 9.55
C ALA A 89 3.06 7.65 10.81
N PRO A 90 1.85 8.26 10.74
CA PRO A 90 1.30 9.03 11.85
C PRO A 90 1.07 8.16 13.07
N MET A 91 1.55 8.61 14.24
CA MET A 91 1.34 7.96 15.54
C MET A 91 0.31 8.74 16.36
N ILE A 92 -0.54 8.02 17.10
CA ILE A 92 -1.34 8.62 18.15
C ILE A 92 -0.46 8.88 19.39
N ASN A 93 -0.86 9.84 20.22
CA ASN A 93 -0.22 10.06 21.51
C ASN A 93 -0.36 8.80 22.40
N GLY A 94 0.73 8.41 23.04
CA GLY A 94 0.79 7.22 23.87
C GLY A 94 1.96 6.30 23.49
N THR A 95 1.89 5.08 23.96
CA THR A 95 2.91 4.05 23.74
C THR A 95 2.78 3.39 22.37
N VAL A 96 3.76 2.57 22.03
CA VAL A 96 3.67 1.66 20.87
C VAL A 96 2.48 0.72 21.04
N TYR A 97 2.25 0.19 22.24
CA TYR A 97 1.10 -0.66 22.53
C TYR A 97 -0.23 0.04 22.27
N ASP A 98 -0.38 1.31 22.70
CA ASP A 98 -1.59 2.08 22.41
C ASP A 98 -1.84 2.23 20.91
N ASN A 99 -0.77 2.44 20.13
CA ASN A 99 -0.83 2.52 18.68
C ASN A 99 -1.25 1.18 18.04
N LEU A 100 -0.73 0.06 18.51
CA LEU A 100 -1.12 -1.27 18.04
C LEU A 100 -2.55 -1.63 18.44
N CYS A 101 -3.03 -1.19 19.61
CA CYS A 101 -4.39 -1.43 20.06
C CYS A 101 -5.44 -0.65 19.27
N LEU A 102 -5.07 0.47 18.63
CA LEU A 102 -6.02 1.38 17.99
C LEU A 102 -6.97 0.69 17.00
N PRO A 103 -6.52 -0.17 16.07
CA PRO A 103 -7.43 -0.83 15.12
C PRO A 103 -8.48 -1.69 15.79
N LYS A 104 -8.13 -2.41 16.85
CA LYS A 104 -9.06 -3.23 17.63
C LYS A 104 -10.05 -2.39 18.42
N LYS A 105 -9.56 -1.35 19.12
CA LYS A 105 -10.40 -0.40 19.89
C LYS A 105 -11.47 0.25 19.03
N LEU A 106 -11.19 0.58 17.77
CA LEU A 106 -12.16 1.15 16.82
C LEU A 106 -13.31 0.19 16.49
N HIS A 107 -13.18 -1.10 16.79
CA HIS A 107 -14.18 -2.14 16.58
C HIS A 107 -14.72 -2.74 17.89
N ASN A 108 -14.48 -2.06 19.03
CA ASN A 108 -14.85 -2.54 20.38
C ASN A 108 -14.23 -3.90 20.72
N ASP A 109 -13.05 -4.18 20.21
CA ASP A 109 -12.25 -5.36 20.44
C ASP A 109 -10.95 -5.00 21.15
N ASN A 110 -10.27 -5.98 21.74
CA ASN A 110 -9.04 -5.80 22.48
C ASN A 110 -7.88 -6.53 21.79
N LEU A 111 -6.69 -5.97 21.93
CA LEU A 111 -5.43 -6.60 21.57
C LEU A 111 -4.69 -6.93 22.86
N SER A 112 -4.35 -8.20 23.10
CA SER A 112 -3.52 -8.58 24.23
C SER A 112 -2.06 -8.15 24.03
N GLU A 113 -1.31 -7.98 25.12
CA GLU A 113 0.13 -7.69 25.02
C GLU A 113 0.89 -8.81 24.29
N GLN A 114 0.50 -10.05 24.46
CA GLN A 114 1.12 -11.17 23.78
C GLN A 114 0.92 -11.11 22.27
N GLU A 115 -0.26 -10.72 21.81
CA GLU A 115 -0.51 -10.48 20.36
C GLU A 115 0.27 -9.27 19.86
N ALA A 116 0.31 -8.17 20.64
CA ALA A 116 1.08 -6.98 20.27
C ALA A 116 2.58 -7.28 20.13
N LEU A 117 3.14 -8.12 21.01
CA LEU A 117 4.53 -8.58 20.92
C LEU A 117 4.79 -9.37 19.62
N ARG A 118 3.84 -10.23 19.18
CA ARG A 118 3.96 -10.94 17.91
C ARG A 118 3.98 -9.98 16.73
N PHE A 119 3.16 -8.91 16.74
CA PHE A 119 3.20 -7.89 15.68
C PHE A 119 4.51 -7.11 15.68
N LEU A 120 5.14 -6.86 16.84
CA LEU A 120 6.48 -6.27 16.90
C LEU A 120 7.54 -7.22 16.31
N GLU A 121 7.47 -8.50 16.65
CA GLU A 121 8.36 -9.52 16.08
C GLU A 121 8.20 -9.59 14.54
N ASP A 122 6.96 -9.59 14.04
CA ASP A 122 6.65 -9.62 12.60
C ASP A 122 7.25 -8.43 11.83
N VAL A 123 7.46 -7.29 12.50
CA VAL A 123 8.10 -6.11 11.90
C VAL A 123 9.54 -5.89 12.37
N HIS A 124 10.17 -6.91 12.95
CA HIS A 124 11.55 -6.90 13.42
C HIS A 124 11.86 -5.77 14.41
N LEU A 125 10.94 -5.52 15.33
CA LEU A 125 11.13 -4.58 16.43
C LEU A 125 11.27 -5.34 17.77
N PRO A 126 12.19 -4.93 18.65
CA PRO A 126 12.38 -5.58 19.93
C PRO A 126 11.17 -5.37 20.86
N ALA A 127 10.86 -6.38 21.66
CA ALA A 127 9.77 -6.36 22.65
C ALA A 127 9.84 -5.17 23.63
N SER A 128 11.06 -4.71 23.94
CA SER A 128 11.30 -3.56 24.84
C SER A 128 10.66 -2.25 24.36
N LEU A 129 10.32 -2.13 23.07
CA LEU A 129 9.66 -0.96 22.53
C LEU A 129 8.16 -0.91 22.85
N LEU A 130 7.53 -2.00 23.30
CA LEU A 130 6.08 -2.08 23.46
C LEU A 130 5.50 -0.94 24.30
N HIS A 131 6.14 -0.60 25.41
CA HIS A 131 5.70 0.43 26.34
C HIS A 131 6.44 1.78 26.15
N GLN A 132 7.32 1.89 25.15
CA GLN A 132 7.98 3.14 24.81
C GLN A 132 6.99 4.13 24.20
N GLN A 133 7.18 5.43 24.48
CA GLN A 133 6.38 6.49 23.86
C GLN A 133 6.62 6.53 22.35
N ALA A 134 5.55 6.49 21.57
CA ALA A 134 5.63 6.44 20.10
C ALA A 134 6.32 7.67 19.48
N ARG A 135 6.31 8.82 20.18
CA ARG A 135 7.02 10.04 19.75
C ARG A 135 8.55 9.90 19.77
N ASP A 136 9.08 9.00 20.62
CA ASP A 136 10.51 8.83 20.84
C ASP A 136 11.13 7.78 19.87
N LEU A 137 10.32 7.22 18.98
CA LEU A 137 10.77 6.26 17.95
C LEU A 137 11.56 6.96 16.85
N SER A 138 12.56 6.29 16.28
CA SER A 138 13.19 6.69 15.03
C SER A 138 12.21 6.65 13.85
N GLY A 139 12.56 7.27 12.72
CA GLY A 139 11.74 7.24 11.50
C GLY A 139 11.43 5.82 11.03
N GLY A 140 12.43 4.95 10.94
CA GLY A 140 12.27 3.56 10.55
C GLY A 140 11.44 2.74 11.57
N GLN A 141 11.63 2.98 12.87
CA GLN A 141 10.81 2.35 13.90
C GLN A 141 9.34 2.77 13.80
N ARG A 142 9.06 4.08 13.61
CA ARG A 142 7.69 4.56 13.38
C ARG A 142 7.06 3.91 12.17
N GLN A 143 7.81 3.77 11.06
CA GLN A 143 7.31 3.13 9.86
C GLN A 143 6.94 1.67 10.10
N ARG A 144 7.80 0.92 10.80
CA ARG A 144 7.54 -0.48 11.17
C ARG A 144 6.34 -0.62 12.11
N VAL A 145 6.20 0.25 13.11
CA VAL A 145 5.00 0.29 13.99
C VAL A 145 3.74 0.62 13.18
N SER A 146 3.82 1.52 12.20
CA SER A 146 2.69 1.84 11.30
C SER A 146 2.26 0.62 10.46
N ILE A 147 3.23 -0.13 9.94
CA ILE A 147 2.97 -1.39 9.22
C ILE A 147 2.35 -2.42 10.17
N ALA A 148 2.94 -2.65 11.36
CA ALA A 148 2.43 -3.57 12.37
C ALA A 148 0.98 -3.23 12.75
N ARG A 149 0.70 -1.95 13.03
CA ARG A 149 -0.66 -1.47 13.33
C ARG A 149 -1.65 -1.78 12.20
N THR A 150 -1.22 -1.66 10.95
CA THR A 150 -2.08 -1.99 9.80
C THR A 150 -2.37 -3.49 9.74
N LEU A 151 -1.41 -4.34 10.13
CA LEU A 151 -1.54 -5.80 10.14
C LEU A 151 -2.45 -6.32 11.27
N VAL A 152 -2.72 -5.55 12.32
CA VAL A 152 -3.55 -5.99 13.48
C VAL A 152 -4.94 -6.49 13.05
N ASN A 153 -5.52 -5.94 12.00
CA ASN A 153 -6.79 -6.39 11.43
C ASN A 153 -6.64 -7.56 10.44
N ALA A 154 -5.42 -8.11 10.27
CA ALA A 154 -5.11 -9.16 9.30
C ALA A 154 -5.68 -8.88 7.89
N PRO A 155 -5.45 -7.69 7.30
CA PRO A 155 -6.04 -7.34 6.02
C PRO A 155 -5.49 -8.24 4.91
N PRO A 156 -6.33 -8.82 4.05
CA PRO A 156 -5.87 -9.59 2.90
C PRO A 156 -5.21 -8.74 1.81
N ILE A 157 -5.39 -7.41 1.87
CA ILE A 157 -4.82 -6.45 0.94
C ILE A 157 -4.12 -5.34 1.74
N LEU A 158 -2.89 -5.01 1.37
CA LEU A 158 -2.07 -3.96 1.99
C LEU A 158 -1.66 -2.93 0.93
N LEU A 159 -1.99 -1.68 1.19
CA LEU A 159 -1.62 -0.55 0.36
C LEU A 159 -0.48 0.22 1.04
N LEU A 160 0.61 0.45 0.31
CA LEU A 160 1.81 1.11 0.80
C LEU A 160 2.06 2.37 -0.04
N ASP A 161 1.93 3.54 0.59
CA ASP A 161 2.09 4.84 -0.09
C ASP A 161 3.44 5.44 0.28
N GLU A 162 4.45 5.23 -0.56
CA GLU A 162 5.81 5.79 -0.46
C GLU A 162 6.49 5.59 0.93
N ILE A 163 6.27 4.45 1.56
CA ILE A 163 6.66 4.18 2.96
C ILE A 163 8.17 4.21 3.24
N THR A 164 9.01 4.22 2.20
CA THR A 164 10.48 4.25 2.32
C THR A 164 11.09 5.59 1.93
N SER A 165 10.31 6.54 1.38
CA SER A 165 10.84 7.77 0.77
C SER A 165 11.54 8.74 1.74
N ALA A 166 11.24 8.66 3.05
CA ALA A 166 11.84 9.49 4.09
C ALA A 166 12.90 8.74 4.92
N LEU A 167 13.29 7.53 4.51
CA LEU A 167 14.24 6.68 5.20
C LEU A 167 15.60 6.71 4.52
N ASP A 168 16.66 6.46 5.28
CA ASP A 168 17.97 6.19 4.72
C ASP A 168 17.98 4.86 3.95
N HIS A 169 19.05 4.63 3.20
CA HIS A 169 19.18 3.45 2.34
C HIS A 169 19.07 2.13 3.11
N THR A 170 19.73 2.03 4.27
CA THR A 170 19.73 0.80 5.08
C THR A 170 18.34 0.50 5.62
N ALA A 171 17.68 1.50 6.20
CA ALA A 171 16.31 1.36 6.71
C ALA A 171 15.30 1.03 5.58
N SER A 172 15.52 1.56 4.38
CA SER A 172 14.71 1.24 3.20
C SER A 172 14.83 -0.23 2.81
N LEU A 173 16.04 -0.76 2.72
CA LEU A 173 16.28 -2.19 2.41
C LEU A 173 15.66 -3.12 3.47
N GLU A 174 15.74 -2.75 4.74
CA GLU A 174 15.12 -3.51 5.82
C GLU A 174 13.57 -3.54 5.71
N ILE A 175 12.95 -2.43 5.28
CA ILE A 175 11.50 -2.39 4.99
C ILE A 175 11.15 -3.24 3.76
N GLU A 176 11.97 -3.22 2.71
CA GLU A 176 11.78 -4.06 1.52
C GLU A 176 11.76 -5.55 1.87
N GLN A 177 12.75 -5.99 2.64
CA GLN A 177 12.83 -7.37 3.13
C GLN A 177 11.62 -7.72 3.99
N LEU A 178 11.23 -6.84 4.90
CA LEU A 178 10.04 -7.01 5.74
C LEU A 178 8.78 -7.20 4.90
N ILE A 179 8.51 -6.32 3.92
CA ILE A 179 7.33 -6.39 3.07
C ILE A 179 7.30 -7.68 2.24
N THR A 180 8.44 -8.10 1.70
CA THR A 180 8.56 -9.37 0.97
C THR A 180 8.28 -10.57 1.87
N GLN A 181 8.80 -10.56 3.10
CA GLN A 181 8.52 -11.61 4.09
C GLN A 181 7.04 -11.66 4.49
N LEU A 182 6.40 -10.51 4.72
CA LEU A 182 4.97 -10.43 5.02
C LEU A 182 4.10 -10.96 3.87
N ASN A 183 4.45 -10.63 2.63
CA ASN A 183 3.76 -11.18 1.45
C ASN A 183 3.87 -12.70 1.41
N THR A 184 5.07 -13.25 1.61
CA THR A 184 5.32 -14.70 1.58
C THR A 184 4.65 -15.41 2.76
N LYS A 185 4.79 -14.86 3.98
CA LYS A 185 4.30 -15.49 5.23
C LYS A 185 2.77 -15.50 5.29
N TYR A 186 2.12 -14.41 4.93
CA TYR A 186 0.68 -14.23 5.10
C TYR A 186 -0.12 -14.33 3.80
N GLY A 187 0.53 -14.38 2.64
CA GLY A 187 -0.14 -14.37 1.34
C GLY A 187 -0.96 -13.09 1.10
N VAL A 188 -0.53 -11.97 1.66
CA VAL A 188 -1.19 -10.67 1.52
C VAL A 188 -0.96 -10.12 0.12
N THR A 189 -2.01 -9.61 -0.52
CA THR A 189 -1.89 -8.84 -1.78
C THR A 189 -1.34 -7.46 -1.44
N ILE A 190 -0.23 -7.04 -2.04
CA ILE A 190 0.43 -5.78 -1.72
C ILE A 190 0.46 -4.88 -2.94
N ILE A 191 0.03 -3.63 -2.79
CA ILE A 191 0.17 -2.58 -3.79
C ILE A 191 1.07 -1.49 -3.19
N TRP A 192 2.20 -1.22 -3.82
CA TRP A 192 3.24 -0.37 -3.28
C TRP A 192 3.62 0.76 -4.24
N ILE A 193 3.30 2.00 -3.86
CA ILE A 193 3.78 3.19 -4.58
C ILE A 193 5.23 3.45 -4.18
N THR A 194 6.10 3.55 -5.17
CA THR A 194 7.49 3.96 -5.00
C THR A 194 7.96 4.85 -6.14
N HIS A 195 8.87 5.76 -5.82
CA HIS A 195 9.62 6.55 -6.83
C HIS A 195 10.98 5.91 -7.15
N ASN A 196 11.40 4.90 -6.39
CA ASN A 196 12.64 4.19 -6.63
C ASN A 196 12.37 3.02 -7.59
N LEU A 197 12.90 3.13 -8.81
CA LEU A 197 12.73 2.11 -9.85
C LEU A 197 13.47 0.81 -9.55
N GLU A 198 14.65 0.90 -8.90
CA GLU A 198 15.39 -0.29 -8.45
C GLU A 198 14.60 -1.06 -7.40
N GLN A 199 13.98 -0.34 -6.44
CA GLN A 199 13.06 -0.93 -5.48
C GLN A 199 11.89 -1.62 -6.19
N ALA A 200 11.24 -0.93 -7.14
CA ALA A 200 10.11 -1.49 -7.89
C ALA A 200 10.48 -2.78 -8.63
N LEU A 201 11.68 -2.83 -9.21
CA LEU A 201 12.20 -4.00 -9.90
C LEU A 201 12.54 -5.14 -8.93
N HIS A 202 13.12 -4.80 -7.77
CA HIS A 202 13.61 -5.78 -6.80
C HIS A 202 12.47 -6.46 -6.02
N VAL A 203 11.48 -5.70 -5.53
CA VAL A 203 10.40 -6.23 -4.68
C VAL A 203 9.14 -6.58 -5.46
N GLY A 204 8.91 -5.94 -6.61
CA GLY A 204 7.69 -6.10 -7.39
C GLY A 204 7.66 -7.42 -8.18
N HIS A 205 6.56 -8.14 -8.07
CA HIS A 205 6.26 -9.21 -9.01
C HIS A 205 5.68 -8.64 -10.31
N ASP A 206 4.85 -7.60 -10.17
CA ASP A 206 4.24 -6.86 -11.27
C ASP A 206 4.44 -5.37 -11.05
N THR A 207 4.46 -4.60 -12.14
CA THR A 207 4.56 -3.14 -12.09
C THR A 207 3.50 -2.51 -12.98
N TRP A 208 2.89 -1.44 -12.46
CA TRP A 208 2.02 -0.53 -13.21
C TRP A 208 2.71 0.81 -13.37
N VAL A 209 2.82 1.28 -14.60
CA VAL A 209 3.34 2.61 -14.93
C VAL A 209 2.19 3.55 -15.19
N MET A 210 2.05 4.58 -14.37
CA MET A 210 1.00 5.59 -14.48
C MET A 210 1.59 6.93 -14.87
N ILE A 211 0.97 7.59 -15.87
CA ILE A 211 1.35 8.93 -16.35
C ILE A 211 0.06 9.71 -16.63
N ASP A 212 -0.04 10.95 -16.18
CA ASP A 212 -1.17 11.85 -16.41
C ASP A 212 -2.56 11.23 -16.12
N GLY A 213 -2.65 10.48 -15.04
CA GLY A 213 -3.91 9.86 -14.63
C GLY A 213 -4.31 8.63 -15.43
N GLN A 214 -3.44 8.09 -16.26
CA GLN A 214 -3.67 6.92 -17.10
C GLN A 214 -2.74 5.77 -16.73
N LEU A 215 -3.19 4.55 -16.90
CA LEU A 215 -2.35 3.34 -16.87
C LEU A 215 -1.73 3.18 -18.26
N ILE A 216 -0.42 3.42 -18.36
CA ILE A 216 0.30 3.38 -19.63
C ILE A 216 0.79 1.97 -19.94
N GLU A 217 1.33 1.29 -18.94
CA GLU A 217 1.88 -0.05 -19.11
C GLU A 217 1.73 -0.84 -17.82
N ALA A 218 1.42 -2.13 -17.93
CA ALA A 218 1.30 -3.03 -16.80
C ALA A 218 1.82 -4.43 -17.19
N GLY A 219 2.55 -5.06 -16.30
CA GLY A 219 3.10 -6.39 -16.52
C GLY A 219 4.09 -6.81 -15.44
N PRO A 220 4.87 -7.89 -15.66
CA PRO A 220 5.96 -8.28 -14.78
C PRO A 220 6.92 -7.12 -14.56
N SER A 221 7.51 -6.99 -13.36
CA SER A 221 8.37 -5.84 -13.03
C SER A 221 9.60 -5.69 -13.95
N SER A 222 10.00 -6.76 -14.65
CA SER A 222 11.02 -6.71 -15.71
C SER A 222 10.65 -5.79 -16.90
N LEU A 223 9.37 -5.35 -17.00
CA LEU A 223 8.97 -4.31 -17.96
C LEU A 223 9.75 -3.01 -17.77
N LEU A 224 10.23 -2.73 -16.54
CA LEU A 224 11.07 -1.55 -16.27
C LEU A 224 12.43 -1.60 -16.96
N GLU A 225 12.94 -2.80 -17.27
CA GLU A 225 14.19 -2.98 -18.01
C GLU A 225 13.95 -2.93 -19.53
N ASN A 226 12.77 -3.41 -19.99
CA ASN A 226 12.42 -3.53 -21.40
C ASN A 226 11.01 -2.99 -21.68
N PRO A 227 10.75 -1.68 -21.47
CA PRO A 227 9.44 -1.09 -21.66
C PRO A 227 9.01 -1.11 -23.14
N GLN A 228 7.74 -1.41 -23.38
CA GLN A 228 7.18 -1.44 -24.73
C GLN A 228 6.59 -0.08 -25.13
N GLN A 229 5.99 0.63 -24.18
CA GLN A 229 5.32 1.90 -24.45
C GLN A 229 6.33 3.05 -24.52
N HIS A 230 6.16 3.93 -25.52
CA HIS A 230 7.04 5.08 -25.71
C HIS A 230 7.05 6.02 -24.48
N ALA A 231 5.88 6.27 -23.89
CA ALA A 231 5.76 7.12 -22.70
C ALA A 231 6.50 6.50 -21.49
N THR A 232 6.45 5.16 -21.32
CA THR A 232 7.24 4.47 -20.29
C THR A 232 8.74 4.66 -20.51
N LYS A 233 9.22 4.51 -21.77
CA LYS A 233 10.63 4.75 -22.12
C LYS A 233 11.07 6.18 -21.78
N GLN A 234 10.27 7.17 -22.09
CA GLN A 234 10.54 8.57 -21.77
C GLN A 234 10.58 8.80 -20.25
N PHE A 235 9.63 8.23 -19.50
CA PHE A 235 9.62 8.33 -18.04
C PHE A 235 10.89 7.73 -17.43
N LEU A 236 11.28 6.51 -17.82
CA LEU A 236 12.46 5.84 -17.31
C LEU A 236 13.77 6.55 -17.68
N ALA A 237 13.82 7.21 -18.83
CA ALA A 237 14.94 8.05 -19.24
C ALA A 237 15.02 9.42 -18.53
N GLY A 238 14.08 9.72 -17.60
CA GLY A 238 14.01 11.00 -16.89
C GLY A 238 13.41 12.16 -17.71
N GLY A 239 12.82 11.87 -18.85
CA GLY A 239 12.20 12.86 -19.74
C GLY A 239 10.82 13.36 -19.31
N ILE A 240 10.17 12.67 -18.36
CA ILE A 240 8.89 13.04 -17.74
C ILE A 240 9.12 13.09 -16.23
N ARG A 241 8.88 14.26 -15.62
CA ARG A 241 9.03 14.49 -14.16
C ARG A 241 7.70 14.76 -13.49
#